data_7ee424175994ac50926103d58af6f887
#
_entry.id   7ee424175994ac50926103d58af6f887
#
_cell.length_a   1.000
_cell.length_b   1.000
_cell.length_c   1.000
_cell.angle_alpha   90.00
_cell.angle_beta   90.00
_cell.angle_gamma   90.00
#
_symmetry.space_group_name_H-M   'P 1'
#
loop_
_entity.id
_entity.type
_entity.pdbx_description
1 polymer ?
#
loop_
_entity_poly.entity_id
_entity_poly.type
_entity_poly.pdbx_seq_one_letter_code
_entity_poly.pdbx_strand_id
1 'polypeptide(L)'
;LASDLASVGDTPSSRIVLNFSAEYLGKIAEIFPEVDFFSFLSEEHNHLLSNITVKQQNHIYSMLQQLLELQEQTSAEGEAVRKMLLATLLLVLKDLCKQQQAQGGESGRVSNHIVEQIQTYIAEHYAEKLTLTGIASQFYISPYYLSRLFKKSINLSLIEYINGVRIKAAQNLIEKTNES
;
A
#
# COMPACT_ATOMS: atom_id res chain seq x y z
N LEU A 1 22.57 -11.09 4.09
CA LEU A 1 21.97 -10.02 4.88
C LEU A 1 20.48 -10.03 4.67
N ALA A 2 19.77 -10.20 5.75
CA ALA A 2 18.40 -10.63 5.85
C ALA A 2 17.44 -9.76 5.02
N SER A 3 16.69 -10.41 4.14
CA SER A 3 15.37 -9.97 3.76
C SER A 3 14.49 -10.17 5.00
N ASP A 4 14.25 -9.12 5.78
CA ASP A 4 13.34 -9.18 6.91
C ASP A 4 11.91 -9.34 6.40
N LEU A 5 11.44 -10.58 6.37
CA LEU A 5 10.03 -10.90 6.27
C LEU A 5 9.47 -10.85 7.69
N ALA A 6 8.82 -9.75 8.04
CA ALA A 6 8.16 -9.62 9.33
C ALA A 6 6.69 -10.00 9.22
N SER A 7 6.30 -11.08 9.88
CA SER A 7 4.90 -11.39 10.21
C SER A 7 4.56 -10.64 11.50
N VAL A 8 3.57 -9.74 11.46
CA VAL A 8 3.02 -9.10 12.66
C VAL A 8 1.69 -9.76 13.01
N GLY A 9 1.66 -10.37 14.20
CA GLY A 9 0.69 -11.30 14.69
C GLY A 9 -0.75 -10.82 14.96
N ASP A 10 -1.58 -11.80 15.22
CA ASP A 10 -2.88 -11.90 15.90
C ASP A 10 -3.79 -10.66 15.99
N THR A 11 -4.21 -10.17 14.83
CA THR A 11 -5.46 -9.43 14.66
C THR A 11 -6.19 -10.01 13.43
N PRO A 12 -7.52 -9.84 13.28
CA PRO A 12 -8.27 -10.43 12.14
C PRO A 12 -7.81 -9.99 10.74
N SER A 13 -6.81 -9.16 10.64
CA SER A 13 -6.12 -8.77 9.40
C SER A 13 -4.63 -9.11 9.51
N SER A 14 -4.23 -10.33 9.13
CA SER A 14 -2.82 -10.67 9.01
C SER A 14 -2.19 -9.90 7.84
N ARG A 15 -1.10 -9.18 8.12
CA ARG A 15 -0.35 -8.41 7.11
C ARG A 15 0.99 -9.08 6.86
N ILE A 16 1.27 -9.39 5.60
CA ILE A 16 2.59 -9.82 5.16
C ILE A 16 3.32 -8.58 4.61
N VAL A 17 4.48 -8.26 5.18
CA VAL A 17 5.37 -7.19 4.69
C VAL A 17 6.60 -7.82 4.08
N LEU A 18 6.86 -7.52 2.82
CA LEU A 18 8.04 -7.97 2.11
C LEU A 18 9.04 -6.81 2.01
N ASN A 19 10.16 -6.94 2.71
CA ASN A 19 11.26 -5.98 2.67
C ASN A 19 12.46 -6.60 1.95
N PHE A 20 13.04 -5.88 1.02
CA PHE A 20 14.25 -6.30 0.32
C PHE A 20 15.15 -5.07 0.04
N SER A 21 16.46 -5.30 0.03
CA SER A 21 17.42 -4.25 -0.29
C SER A 21 17.55 -4.03 -1.80
N ALA A 22 17.96 -2.83 -2.21
CA ALA A 22 18.29 -2.54 -3.61
C ALA A 22 19.42 -3.46 -4.13
N GLU A 23 20.37 -3.81 -3.27
CA GLU A 23 21.45 -4.77 -3.60
C GLU A 23 20.89 -6.16 -3.92
N TYR A 24 19.91 -6.64 -3.13
CA TYR A 24 19.29 -7.94 -3.37
C TYR A 24 18.54 -7.97 -4.70
N LEU A 25 17.82 -6.91 -5.01
CA LEU A 25 17.15 -6.76 -6.31
C LEU A 25 18.16 -6.65 -7.46
N GLY A 26 19.30 -5.98 -7.24
CA GLY A 26 20.38 -5.92 -8.22
C GLY A 26 20.89 -7.33 -8.62
N LYS A 27 21.08 -8.21 -7.64
CA LYS A 27 21.46 -9.62 -7.88
C LYS A 27 20.40 -10.41 -8.67
N ILE A 28 19.12 -10.07 -8.52
CA ILE A 28 18.05 -10.66 -9.34
C ILE A 28 18.11 -10.11 -10.77
N ALA A 29 18.33 -8.81 -10.93
CA ALA A 29 18.42 -8.15 -12.23
C ALA A 29 19.64 -8.65 -13.04
N GLU A 30 20.74 -9.01 -12.39
CA GLU A 30 21.90 -9.64 -13.03
C GLU A 30 21.57 -11.01 -13.66
N ILE A 31 20.61 -11.75 -13.06
CA ILE A 31 20.16 -13.04 -13.60
C ILE A 31 19.23 -12.85 -14.81
N PHE A 32 18.48 -11.74 -14.81
CA PHE A 32 17.50 -11.43 -15.85
C PHE A 32 17.71 -10.00 -16.39
N PRO A 33 18.81 -9.75 -17.12
CA PRO A 33 19.23 -8.38 -17.51
C PRO A 33 18.25 -7.68 -18.44
N GLU A 34 17.40 -8.43 -19.15
CA GLU A 34 16.39 -7.88 -20.05
C GLU A 34 15.07 -7.47 -19.33
N VAL A 35 14.99 -7.79 -18.02
CA VAL A 35 13.78 -7.54 -17.25
C VAL A 35 13.97 -6.32 -16.35
N ASP A 36 13.17 -5.31 -16.59
CA ASP A 36 13.10 -4.16 -15.70
C ASP A 36 12.21 -4.46 -14.49
N PHE A 37 12.85 -4.74 -13.35
CA PHE A 37 12.19 -4.95 -12.06
C PHE A 37 11.98 -3.65 -11.26
N PHE A 38 12.60 -2.55 -11.65
CA PHE A 38 12.69 -1.35 -10.83
C PHE A 38 11.66 -0.28 -11.20
N SER A 39 11.31 -0.16 -12.49
CA SER A 39 10.44 0.92 -12.95
C SER A 39 9.06 0.91 -12.28
N PHE A 40 8.53 -0.26 -11.95
CA PHE A 40 7.24 -0.35 -11.31
C PHE A 40 7.30 -0.18 -9.77
N LEU A 41 8.49 -0.34 -9.16
CA LEU A 41 8.73 -0.13 -7.73
C LEU A 41 9.15 1.31 -7.40
N SER A 42 9.34 2.16 -8.42
CA SER A 42 9.73 3.56 -8.20
C SER A 42 8.66 4.30 -7.39
N GLU A 43 9.09 5.27 -6.58
CA GLU A 43 8.21 6.03 -5.68
C GLU A 43 7.04 6.75 -6.38
N GLU A 44 7.19 7.01 -7.68
CA GLU A 44 6.12 7.61 -8.49
C GLU A 44 4.96 6.66 -8.78
N HIS A 45 5.15 5.37 -8.58
CA HIS A 45 4.20 4.32 -8.91
C HIS A 45 3.85 3.45 -7.70
N ASN A 46 3.43 4.06 -6.61
CA ASN A 46 2.80 3.31 -5.53
C ASN A 46 1.47 2.72 -6.05
N HIS A 47 1.53 1.47 -6.46
CA HIS A 47 0.37 0.76 -6.98
C HIS A 47 -0.42 0.13 -5.85
N LEU A 48 -1.67 0.55 -5.70
CA LEU A 48 -2.64 -0.22 -4.96
C LEU A 48 -3.31 -1.18 -5.94
N LEU A 49 -3.11 -2.47 -5.76
CA LEU A 49 -3.83 -3.49 -6.54
C LEU A 49 -5.25 -3.62 -5.99
N SER A 50 -6.18 -3.03 -6.70
CA SER A 50 -7.61 -3.19 -6.46
C SER A 50 -8.20 -4.14 -7.50
N ASN A 51 -9.34 -4.75 -7.20
CA ASN A 51 -10.07 -5.64 -8.13
C ASN A 51 -9.28 -6.86 -8.59
N ILE A 52 -8.36 -7.38 -7.75
CA ILE A 52 -7.74 -8.67 -8.01
C ILE A 52 -8.73 -9.80 -7.71
N THR A 53 -8.81 -10.75 -8.62
CA THR A 53 -9.68 -11.93 -8.46
C THR A 53 -9.20 -12.80 -7.30
N VAL A 54 -10.12 -13.57 -6.69
CA VAL A 54 -9.78 -14.54 -5.62
C VAL A 54 -8.66 -15.49 -6.07
N LYS A 55 -8.64 -15.90 -7.34
CA LYS A 55 -7.58 -16.74 -7.90
C LYS A 55 -6.22 -16.05 -7.87
N GLN A 56 -6.16 -14.77 -8.25
CA GLN A 56 -4.94 -13.96 -8.21
C GLN A 56 -4.47 -13.72 -6.77
N GLN A 57 -5.40 -13.42 -5.85
CA GLN A 57 -5.10 -13.29 -4.42
C GLN A 57 -4.47 -14.56 -3.86
N ASN A 58 -5.09 -15.71 -4.09
CA ASN A 58 -4.59 -17.00 -3.63
C ASN A 58 -3.22 -17.34 -4.21
N HIS A 59 -2.96 -16.97 -5.46
CA HIS A 59 -1.67 -17.20 -6.11
C HIS A 59 -0.58 -16.32 -5.47
N ILE A 60 -0.83 -15.03 -5.29
CA ILE A 60 0.09 -14.10 -4.61
C ILE A 60 0.35 -14.57 -3.18
N TYR A 61 -0.71 -14.93 -2.44
CA TYR A 61 -0.60 -15.41 -1.08
C TYR A 61 0.25 -16.68 -0.96
N SER A 62 0.06 -17.65 -1.88
CA SER A 62 0.87 -18.87 -1.93
C SER A 62 2.35 -18.57 -2.17
N MET A 63 2.69 -17.64 -3.07
CA MET A 63 4.07 -17.24 -3.30
C MET A 63 4.69 -16.54 -2.07
N LEU A 64 3.93 -15.70 -1.38
CA LEU A 64 4.37 -15.05 -0.15
C LEU A 64 4.62 -16.06 0.98
N GLN A 65 3.76 -17.08 1.11
CA GLN A 65 3.94 -18.16 2.07
C GLN A 65 5.21 -18.97 1.78
N GLN A 66 5.44 -19.32 0.53
CA GLN A 66 6.67 -20.02 0.12
C GLN A 66 7.94 -19.19 0.38
N LEU A 67 7.88 -17.87 0.17
CA LEU A 67 9.00 -16.98 0.51
C LEU A 67 9.27 -16.96 2.02
N LEU A 68 8.22 -16.99 2.86
CA LEU A 68 8.36 -17.10 4.31
C LEU A 68 9.02 -18.42 4.72
N GLU A 69 8.57 -19.56 4.18
CA GLU A 69 9.14 -20.88 4.45
C GLU A 69 10.62 -20.99 4.04
N LEU A 70 10.98 -20.36 2.93
CA LEU A 70 12.35 -20.35 2.43
C LEU A 70 13.27 -19.39 3.22
N GLN A 71 12.75 -18.53 4.08
CA GLN A 71 13.56 -17.56 4.82
C GLN A 71 14.61 -18.21 5.70
N GLU A 72 14.30 -19.35 6.30
CA GLU A 72 15.19 -20.09 7.19
C GLU A 72 16.22 -20.95 6.45
N GLN A 73 16.06 -21.14 5.14
CA GLN A 73 16.98 -21.95 4.33
C GLN A 73 18.20 -21.12 3.94
N THR A 74 19.36 -21.50 4.46
CA THR A 74 20.65 -20.83 4.19
C THR A 74 21.46 -21.50 3.09
N SER A 75 20.96 -22.56 2.46
CA SER A 75 21.65 -23.25 1.36
C SER A 75 21.69 -22.39 0.08
N ALA A 76 22.68 -22.65 -0.77
CA ALA A 76 22.79 -21.95 -2.06
C ALA A 76 21.57 -22.21 -2.96
N GLU A 77 21.03 -23.43 -2.92
CA GLU A 77 19.82 -23.81 -3.63
C GLU A 77 18.59 -23.07 -3.09
N GLY A 78 18.44 -22.97 -1.76
CA GLY A 78 17.37 -22.23 -1.12
C GLY A 78 17.41 -20.73 -1.47
N GLU A 79 18.60 -20.16 -1.53
CA GLU A 79 18.81 -18.77 -1.95
C GLU A 79 18.45 -18.57 -3.44
N ALA A 80 18.80 -19.51 -4.31
CA ALA A 80 18.44 -19.45 -5.73
C ALA A 80 16.92 -19.55 -5.93
N VAL A 81 16.25 -20.47 -5.24
CA VAL A 81 14.78 -20.61 -5.28
C VAL A 81 14.10 -19.34 -4.79
N ARG A 82 14.57 -18.75 -3.69
CA ARG A 82 14.05 -17.50 -3.14
C ARG A 82 14.15 -16.33 -4.12
N LYS A 83 15.29 -16.18 -4.82
CA LYS A 83 15.47 -15.16 -5.87
C LYS A 83 14.52 -15.37 -7.05
N MET A 84 14.38 -16.60 -7.52
CA MET A 84 13.45 -16.92 -8.62
C MET A 84 12.00 -16.68 -8.22
N LEU A 85 11.61 -17.05 -7.01
CA LEU A 85 10.25 -16.86 -6.52
C LEU A 85 9.93 -15.37 -6.32
N LEU A 86 10.88 -14.58 -5.79
CA LEU A 86 10.72 -13.12 -5.67
C LEU A 86 10.62 -12.46 -7.05
N ALA A 87 11.49 -12.86 -8.00
CA ALA A 87 11.41 -12.36 -9.38
C ALA A 87 10.04 -12.66 -10.00
N THR A 88 9.54 -13.87 -9.84
CA THR A 88 8.22 -14.28 -10.33
C THR A 88 7.11 -13.45 -9.70
N LEU A 89 7.13 -13.26 -8.39
CA LEU A 89 6.17 -12.43 -7.68
C LEU A 89 6.17 -10.98 -8.20
N LEU A 90 7.35 -10.38 -8.38
CA LEU A 90 7.47 -9.02 -8.91
C LEU A 90 6.91 -8.89 -10.33
N LEU A 91 7.13 -9.90 -11.18
CA LEU A 91 6.57 -9.91 -12.54
C LEU A 91 5.05 -10.06 -12.53
N VAL A 92 4.49 -10.91 -11.68
CA VAL A 92 3.04 -11.05 -11.51
C VAL A 92 2.42 -9.73 -11.05
N LEU A 93 3.03 -9.07 -10.06
CA LEU A 93 2.57 -7.78 -9.58
C LEU A 93 2.68 -6.69 -10.67
N LYS A 94 3.79 -6.66 -11.40
CA LYS A 94 3.98 -5.73 -12.54
C LYS A 94 2.92 -5.91 -13.62
N ASP A 95 2.59 -7.15 -13.97
CA ASP A 95 1.56 -7.44 -14.96
C ASP A 95 0.17 -7.01 -14.49
N LEU A 96 -0.19 -7.29 -13.25
CA LEU A 96 -1.43 -6.83 -12.63
C LEU A 96 -1.54 -5.31 -12.61
N CYS A 97 -0.44 -4.61 -12.28
CA CYS A 97 -0.40 -3.14 -12.34
C CYS A 97 -0.62 -2.62 -13.75
N LYS A 98 0.02 -3.24 -14.76
CA LYS A 98 -0.17 -2.86 -16.17
C LYS A 98 -1.60 -3.09 -16.64
N GLN A 99 -2.20 -4.22 -16.28
CA GLN A 99 -3.59 -4.53 -16.62
C GLN A 99 -4.56 -3.50 -16.04
N GLN A 100 -4.36 -3.06 -14.81
CA GLN A 100 -5.16 -2.00 -14.20
C GLN A 100 -4.96 -0.64 -14.85
N GLN A 101 -3.75 -0.31 -15.30
CA GLN A 101 -3.47 0.93 -16.05
C GLN A 101 -4.07 0.92 -17.45
N ALA A 102 -4.04 -0.23 -18.13
CA ALA A 102 -4.57 -0.38 -19.49
C ALA A 102 -6.11 -0.30 -19.54
N GLN A 103 -6.80 -0.65 -18.47
CA GLN A 103 -8.25 -0.52 -18.34
C GLN A 103 -8.71 0.94 -18.09
N GLY A 104 -7.80 1.87 -18.21
CA GLY A 104 -7.96 3.30 -18.51
C GLY A 104 -9.09 4.03 -17.77
N GLY A 105 -9.07 4.09 -16.46
CA GLY A 105 -10.06 4.85 -15.69
C GLY A 105 -10.24 4.38 -14.24
N GLU A 106 -9.87 3.15 -13.90
CA GLU A 106 -10.09 2.61 -12.57
C GLU A 106 -9.00 2.99 -11.57
N SER A 107 -7.77 3.21 -12.02
CA SER A 107 -6.70 3.66 -11.11
C SER A 107 -7.00 5.04 -10.51
N GLY A 108 -7.57 5.95 -11.32
CA GLY A 108 -8.09 7.22 -10.83
C GLY A 108 -9.34 7.05 -9.96
N ARG A 109 -10.23 6.11 -10.29
CA ARG A 109 -11.43 5.81 -9.50
C ARG A 109 -11.10 5.15 -8.18
N VAL A 110 -10.15 4.23 -8.15
CA VAL A 110 -9.70 3.58 -6.90
C VAL A 110 -8.97 4.55 -5.99
N SER A 111 -8.09 5.39 -6.55
CA SER A 111 -7.46 6.47 -5.79
C SER A 111 -8.51 7.45 -5.23
N ASN A 112 -9.52 7.79 -6.01
CA ASN A 112 -10.63 8.63 -5.55
C ASN A 112 -11.48 7.91 -4.51
N HIS A 113 -11.78 6.64 -4.69
CA HIS A 113 -12.55 5.85 -3.72
C HIS A 113 -11.84 5.73 -2.36
N ILE A 114 -10.52 5.50 -2.35
CA ILE A 114 -9.73 5.52 -1.10
C ILE A 114 -9.79 6.90 -0.44
N VAL A 115 -9.65 7.97 -1.23
CA VAL A 115 -9.73 9.33 -0.70
C VAL A 115 -11.11 9.61 -0.11
N GLU A 116 -12.19 9.20 -0.77
CA GLU A 116 -13.56 9.28 -0.28
C GLU A 116 -13.75 8.51 1.03
N GLN A 117 -13.23 7.30 1.12
CA GLN A 117 -13.27 6.50 2.36
C GLN A 117 -12.51 7.20 3.51
N ILE A 118 -11.33 7.77 3.22
CA ILE A 118 -10.55 8.53 4.21
C ILE A 118 -11.30 9.78 4.64
N GLN A 119 -11.95 10.48 3.73
CA GLN A 119 -12.76 11.66 4.04
C GLN A 119 -13.94 11.30 4.95
N THR A 120 -14.64 10.20 4.66
CA THR A 120 -15.73 9.66 5.50
C THR A 120 -15.20 9.30 6.89
N TYR A 121 -14.10 8.57 6.96
CA TYR A 121 -13.46 8.23 8.23
C TYR A 121 -13.09 9.46 9.07
N ILE A 122 -12.51 10.49 8.44
CA ILE A 122 -12.18 11.75 9.12
C ILE A 122 -13.46 12.44 9.62
N ALA A 123 -14.52 12.44 8.82
CA ALA A 123 -15.80 13.06 9.20
C ALA A 123 -16.49 12.34 10.37
N GLU A 124 -16.28 11.04 10.52
CA GLU A 124 -16.82 10.24 11.64
C GLU A 124 -15.96 10.33 12.90
N HIS A 125 -14.62 10.52 12.75
CA HIS A 125 -13.66 10.46 13.85
C HIS A 125 -12.94 11.79 14.12
N TYR A 126 -13.44 12.92 13.60
CA TYR A 126 -12.75 14.23 13.70
C TYR A 126 -12.46 14.68 15.13
N ALA A 127 -13.24 14.23 16.11
CA ALA A 127 -13.06 14.56 17.53
C ALA A 127 -11.89 13.78 18.17
N GLU A 128 -11.43 12.70 17.53
CA GLU A 128 -10.35 11.86 18.03
C GLU A 128 -8.97 12.40 17.61
N LYS A 129 -7.90 11.79 18.17
CA LYS A 129 -6.52 12.11 17.77
C LYS A 129 -6.19 11.44 16.43
N LEU A 130 -6.48 12.12 15.33
CA LEU A 130 -6.12 11.67 13.99
C LEU A 130 -4.68 12.08 13.64
N THR A 131 -3.88 11.10 13.18
CA THR A 131 -2.51 11.32 12.70
C THR A 131 -2.34 10.72 11.32
N LEU A 132 -1.40 11.25 10.53
CA LEU A 132 -1.07 10.71 9.20
C LEU A 132 -0.73 9.22 9.27
N THR A 133 0.09 8.82 10.25
CA THR A 133 0.50 7.44 10.45
C THR A 133 -0.67 6.55 10.89
N GLY A 134 -1.54 7.04 11.78
CA GLY A 134 -2.72 6.31 12.23
C GLY A 134 -3.70 6.04 11.10
N ILE A 135 -4.05 7.07 10.32
CA ILE A 135 -4.94 6.91 9.16
C ILE A 135 -4.30 6.02 8.10
N ALA A 136 -3.00 6.19 7.80
CA ALA A 136 -2.30 5.34 6.85
C ALA A 136 -2.34 3.86 7.27
N SER A 137 -2.16 3.57 8.55
CA SER A 137 -2.28 2.21 9.10
C SER A 137 -3.69 1.65 8.97
N GLN A 138 -4.72 2.47 9.24
CA GLN A 138 -6.14 2.07 9.13
C GLN A 138 -6.51 1.65 7.71
N PHE A 139 -5.94 2.34 6.70
CA PHE A 139 -6.20 2.06 5.29
C PHE A 139 -5.12 1.19 4.63
N TYR A 140 -4.20 0.62 5.40
CA TYR A 140 -3.14 -0.27 4.92
C TYR A 140 -2.25 0.33 3.82
N ILE A 141 -2.01 1.64 3.88
CA ILE A 141 -1.15 2.37 2.95
C ILE A 141 0.01 3.03 3.69
N SER A 142 1.09 3.36 2.97
CA SER A 142 2.20 4.08 3.59
C SER A 142 1.81 5.55 3.88
N PRO A 143 2.33 6.15 4.98
CA PRO A 143 2.09 7.57 5.26
C PRO A 143 2.52 8.49 4.12
N TYR A 144 3.60 8.17 3.45
CA TYR A 144 4.10 8.90 2.29
C TYR A 144 3.11 8.86 1.12
N TYR A 145 2.61 7.66 0.79
CA TYR A 145 1.60 7.49 -0.26
C TYR A 145 0.32 8.24 0.08
N LEU A 146 -0.19 8.11 1.31
CA LEU A 146 -1.37 8.84 1.78
C LEU A 146 -1.20 10.35 1.60
N SER A 147 -0.05 10.90 2.04
CA SER A 147 0.23 12.34 1.94
C SER A 147 0.18 12.84 0.49
N ARG A 148 0.84 12.12 -0.43
CA ARG A 148 0.86 12.48 -1.86
C ARG A 148 -0.51 12.31 -2.52
N LEU A 149 -1.17 11.19 -2.26
CA LEU A 149 -2.50 10.89 -2.80
C LEU A 149 -3.50 11.97 -2.39
N PHE A 150 -3.54 12.29 -1.10
CA PHE A 150 -4.48 13.25 -0.56
C PHE A 150 -4.22 14.67 -1.11
N LYS A 151 -2.94 15.08 -1.15
CA LYS A 151 -2.56 16.38 -1.75
C LYS A 151 -2.91 16.46 -3.24
N LYS A 152 -2.72 15.37 -3.99
CA LYS A 152 -3.05 15.30 -5.42
C LYS A 152 -4.55 15.35 -5.68
N SER A 153 -5.36 14.67 -4.84
CA SER A 153 -6.81 14.53 -5.07
C SER A 153 -7.62 15.70 -4.50
N ILE A 154 -7.20 16.24 -3.35
CA ILE A 154 -7.96 17.27 -2.60
C ILE A 154 -7.29 18.65 -2.69
N ASN A 155 -6.04 18.70 -3.13
CA ASN A 155 -5.19 19.91 -3.15
C ASN A 155 -4.90 20.52 -1.76
N LEU A 156 -5.19 19.77 -0.69
CA LEU A 156 -4.89 20.11 0.70
C LEU A 156 -4.03 18.98 1.30
N SER A 157 -3.21 19.30 2.29
CA SER A 157 -2.61 18.26 3.12
C SER A 157 -3.69 17.59 3.99
N LEU A 158 -3.42 16.36 4.43
CA LEU A 158 -4.35 15.62 5.30
C LEU A 158 -4.64 16.42 6.60
N ILE A 159 -3.63 17.07 7.16
CA ILE A 159 -3.76 17.88 8.40
C ILE A 159 -4.63 19.09 8.16
N GLU A 160 -4.43 19.82 7.07
CA GLU A 160 -5.27 20.96 6.69
C GLU A 160 -6.73 20.54 6.51
N TYR A 161 -6.96 19.38 5.89
CA TYR A 161 -8.31 18.85 5.71
C TYR A 161 -8.97 18.48 7.05
N ILE A 162 -8.26 17.77 7.95
CA ILE A 162 -8.77 17.42 9.30
C ILE A 162 -9.13 18.70 10.07
N ASN A 163 -8.27 19.72 10.03
CA ASN A 163 -8.54 20.98 10.69
C ASN A 163 -9.76 21.70 10.08
N GLY A 164 -9.92 21.68 8.77
CA GLY A 164 -11.10 22.20 8.09
C GLY A 164 -12.41 21.55 8.55
N VAL A 165 -12.41 20.19 8.66
CA VAL A 165 -13.56 19.44 9.18
C VAL A 165 -13.88 19.83 10.62
N ARG A 166 -12.87 19.95 11.48
CA ARG A 166 -13.04 20.37 12.89
C ARG A 166 -13.60 21.79 13.02
N ILE A 167 -13.10 22.73 12.23
CA ILE A 167 -13.59 24.12 12.22
C ILE A 167 -15.05 24.14 11.79
N LYS A 168 -15.41 23.42 10.74
CA LYS A 168 -16.79 23.34 10.26
C LYS A 168 -17.72 22.71 11.30
N ALA A 169 -17.28 21.67 11.99
CA ALA A 169 -18.04 21.03 13.07
C ALA A 169 -18.25 22.01 14.24
N ALA A 170 -17.22 22.77 14.63
CA ALA A 170 -17.32 23.78 15.68
C ALA A 170 -18.28 24.92 15.31
N GLN A 171 -18.23 25.41 14.07
CA GLN A 171 -19.16 26.42 13.56
C GLN A 171 -20.61 25.93 13.66
N ASN A 172 -20.90 24.72 13.21
CA ASN A 172 -22.24 24.13 13.28
C ASN A 172 -22.76 23.99 14.73
N LEU A 173 -21.87 23.72 15.70
CA LEU A 173 -22.23 23.65 17.12
C LEU A 173 -22.58 25.03 17.69
N ILE A 174 -21.82 26.06 17.32
CA ILE A 174 -22.05 27.45 17.76
C ILE A 174 -23.37 27.97 17.17
N GLU A 175 -23.64 27.74 15.90
CA GLU A 175 -24.89 28.13 15.26
C GLU A 175 -26.11 27.53 15.97
N LYS A 176 -26.09 26.22 16.24
CA LYS A 176 -27.16 25.49 16.92
C LYS A 176 -27.35 25.95 18.38
N THR A 177 -26.30 26.40 19.07
CA THR A 177 -26.39 26.91 20.44
C THR A 177 -26.85 28.32 20.51
N ASN A 178 -26.69 29.13 19.46
CA ASN A 178 -27.18 30.52 19.39
C ASN A 178 -28.67 30.62 18.98
N GLU A 179 -29.29 29.55 18.50
CA GLU A 179 -30.72 29.48 18.16
C GLU A 179 -31.59 29.00 19.34
N SER A 180 -31.02 28.75 20.52
CA SER A 180 -31.72 28.40 21.78
C SER A 180 -31.71 29.57 22.74
#